data_7141a876862ad52424453df0395c8bb2
#
_entry.id   7141a876862ad52424453df0395c8bb2
#
_cell.length_a   1.000
_cell.length_b   1.000
_cell.length_c   1.000
_cell.angle_alpha   90.00
_cell.angle_beta   90.00
_cell.angle_gamma   90.00
#
_symmetry.space_group_name_H-M   'P 1'
#
loop_
_entity.id
_entity.type
_entity.pdbx_description
1 polymer ?
#
loop_
_entity_poly.entity_id
_entity_poly.type
_entity_poly.pdbx_seq_one_letter_code
_entity_poly.pdbx_strand_id
1 'polypeptide(L)'
;MKKLVCGLTLCLSVGNIFAGSTKDIYKKNWIDFNKNGVKDVYEDPAAPIEARVADLLSQMTLEEKTCQMATLYGSGRVLKDAWPTAEWSKEIWKDGIGNIDEQANGLGKFGSELSYPYANSVKNRHEIQRWFVEQTRLGIPVDFTNEGIRGLCHNRATMFPAQCGQGATWNKKLIREIAKVTADEAKALGYTNIYAPILDIAQDPRWGRVVESYGEDPYLAGELGKQMILGLQAEGLAATPKHFAVYSIPVGGRDGGTRTDPHVAPREMKTLYLEPFRKGIQEAGALGVMSSYNDYDGEPVSGSYHFLTEILRQQWGFKGYVVSDSEAVEFLHTKHRITPTEEEMAAQVVNAGLNIRTNFTPPQDFILPLRRAISEGKISLHTLDQRVGEILRVKFMLGLFDNPYPGDDRHPETVVHNAAHQEVSMKAALESIVLLKNENQMLPLSKSLNKIAVIGPNAEEVKELTCRYGPAHAPIKLSLIHISEPTRPERI
;
A
#
# COMPACT_ATOMS: atom_id res chain seq x y z
N MET A 1 11.34 -38.82 53.83
CA MET A 1 10.03 -38.67 53.18
C MET A 1 9.97 -37.31 52.52
N LYS A 2 10.28 -37.23 51.23
CA LYS A 2 10.15 -36.02 50.43
C LYS A 2 9.01 -36.26 49.44
N LYS A 3 7.95 -35.46 49.57
CA LYS A 3 6.80 -35.51 48.66
C LYS A 3 7.14 -34.78 47.37
N LEU A 4 7.09 -35.48 46.28
CA LEU A 4 7.14 -34.93 44.91
C LEU A 4 5.77 -34.34 44.63
N VAL A 5 5.71 -33.03 44.33
CA VAL A 5 4.50 -32.37 43.80
C VAL A 5 4.69 -32.30 42.28
N CYS A 6 3.88 -33.11 41.60
CA CYS A 6 3.80 -33.11 40.12
C CYS A 6 2.89 -31.95 39.72
N GLY A 7 3.43 -30.89 39.15
CA GLY A 7 2.63 -29.81 38.55
C GLY A 7 2.14 -30.19 37.19
N LEU A 8 0.83 -30.39 37.08
CA LEU A 8 0.10 -30.59 35.80
C LEU A 8 0.02 -29.21 35.11
N THR A 9 0.82 -28.98 34.08
CA THR A 9 0.68 -27.82 33.18
C THR A 9 -0.48 -28.10 32.23
N LEU A 10 -1.59 -27.42 32.48
CA LEU A 10 -2.77 -27.46 31.62
C LEU A 10 -2.47 -26.64 30.35
N CYS A 11 -2.13 -27.29 29.26
CA CYS A 11 -2.14 -26.67 27.94
C CYS A 11 -3.62 -26.46 27.55
N LEU A 12 -4.09 -25.25 27.75
CA LEU A 12 -5.34 -24.80 27.14
C LEU A 12 -5.10 -24.66 25.62
N SER A 13 -5.50 -25.71 24.89
CA SER A 13 -5.73 -25.62 23.45
C SER A 13 -6.86 -24.63 23.23
N VAL A 14 -6.56 -23.50 22.58
CA VAL A 14 -7.57 -22.61 22.03
C VAL A 14 -8.22 -23.39 20.88
N GLY A 15 -9.23 -24.17 21.22
CA GLY A 15 -10.03 -24.94 20.27
C GLY A 15 -10.93 -24.00 19.47
N ASN A 16 -11.05 -24.29 18.20
CA ASN A 16 -11.93 -23.70 17.20
C ASN A 16 -13.28 -23.24 17.76
N ILE A 17 -13.48 -21.91 17.81
CA ILE A 17 -14.75 -21.30 18.24
C ILE A 17 -15.77 -21.24 17.08
N PHE A 18 -15.42 -21.67 15.87
CA PHE A 18 -16.33 -21.72 14.72
C PHE A 18 -16.71 -23.16 14.36
N ALA A 19 -17.44 -23.85 15.25
CA ALA A 19 -18.07 -25.12 14.93
C ALA A 19 -19.50 -24.91 14.40
N GLY A 20 -19.66 -24.14 13.34
CA GLY A 20 -20.74 -24.33 12.36
C GLY A 20 -20.20 -25.30 11.30
N SER A 21 -20.98 -26.30 10.88
CA SER A 21 -20.64 -27.17 9.76
C SER A 21 -20.24 -26.30 8.55
N THR A 22 -18.95 -26.08 8.36
CA THR A 22 -18.45 -25.42 7.15
C THR A 22 -18.84 -26.32 5.99
N LYS A 23 -19.80 -25.86 5.17
CA LYS A 23 -20.01 -26.46 3.86
C LYS A 23 -18.63 -26.45 3.19
N ASP A 24 -18.20 -27.63 2.69
CA ASP A 24 -16.95 -27.69 1.95
C ASP A 24 -17.09 -26.84 0.69
N ILE A 25 -16.59 -25.60 0.76
CA ILE A 25 -16.61 -24.66 -0.36
C ILE A 25 -15.43 -24.86 -1.30
N TYR A 26 -14.35 -25.50 -0.84
CA TYR A 26 -13.14 -25.74 -1.61
C TYR A 26 -13.30 -27.00 -2.46
N LYS A 27 -13.61 -26.81 -3.75
CA LYS A 27 -13.78 -27.90 -4.72
C LYS A 27 -12.46 -28.19 -5.42
N LYS A 28 -12.40 -29.28 -6.17
CA LYS A 28 -11.15 -29.75 -6.79
C LYS A 28 -10.43 -28.70 -7.67
N ASN A 29 -11.18 -27.85 -8.39
CA ASN A 29 -10.62 -26.88 -9.33
C ASN A 29 -11.29 -25.51 -9.25
N TRP A 30 -12.07 -25.24 -8.22
CA TRP A 30 -12.77 -23.97 -8.02
C TRP A 30 -13.22 -23.81 -6.56
N ILE A 31 -13.61 -22.63 -6.18
CA ILE A 31 -14.12 -22.33 -4.84
C ILE A 31 -15.58 -21.88 -4.98
N ASP A 32 -16.49 -22.50 -4.23
CA ASP A 32 -17.91 -22.15 -4.13
C ASP A 32 -18.07 -20.97 -3.17
N PHE A 33 -17.74 -19.77 -3.67
CA PHE A 33 -17.69 -18.56 -2.86
C PHE A 33 -19.06 -18.16 -2.30
N ASN A 34 -20.14 -18.33 -3.08
CA ASN A 34 -21.49 -17.99 -2.65
C ASN A 34 -22.23 -19.15 -1.96
N LYS A 35 -21.59 -20.31 -1.78
CA LYS A 35 -22.08 -21.47 -1.02
C LYS A 35 -23.38 -22.07 -1.60
N ASN A 36 -23.65 -21.87 -2.91
CA ASN A 36 -24.85 -22.38 -3.57
C ASN A 36 -24.71 -23.81 -4.08
N GLY A 37 -23.46 -24.34 -4.15
CA GLY A 37 -23.13 -25.69 -4.60
C GLY A 37 -23.04 -25.83 -6.13
N VAL A 38 -23.16 -24.75 -6.87
CA VAL A 38 -23.06 -24.68 -8.34
C VAL A 38 -21.89 -23.78 -8.71
N LYS A 39 -21.11 -24.16 -9.73
CA LYS A 39 -20.02 -23.32 -10.20
C LYS A 39 -20.55 -22.18 -11.06
N ASP A 40 -20.59 -20.98 -10.52
CA ASP A 40 -20.96 -19.75 -11.24
C ASP A 40 -19.83 -19.29 -12.16
N VAL A 41 -20.12 -18.37 -13.08
CA VAL A 41 -19.11 -17.86 -14.04
C VAL A 41 -17.96 -17.18 -13.31
N TYR A 42 -18.24 -16.40 -12.25
CA TYR A 42 -17.18 -15.71 -11.51
C TYR A 42 -16.27 -16.66 -10.72
N GLU A 43 -16.73 -17.89 -10.45
CA GLU A 43 -15.98 -18.93 -9.75
C GLU A 43 -15.19 -19.85 -10.70
N ASP A 44 -15.37 -19.69 -12.01
CA ASP A 44 -14.65 -20.49 -13.00
C ASP A 44 -13.32 -19.86 -13.39
N PRO A 45 -12.15 -20.42 -12.97
CA PRO A 45 -10.84 -19.91 -13.35
C PRO A 45 -10.58 -19.88 -14.85
N ALA A 46 -11.32 -20.68 -15.64
CA ALA A 46 -11.20 -20.71 -17.10
C ALA A 46 -12.02 -19.64 -17.82
N ALA A 47 -12.95 -18.98 -17.12
CA ALA A 47 -13.79 -17.94 -17.72
C ALA A 47 -13.00 -16.63 -17.89
N PRO A 48 -13.27 -15.85 -18.96
CA PRO A 48 -12.65 -14.54 -19.14
C PRO A 48 -12.94 -13.60 -17.96
N ILE A 49 -11.95 -12.80 -17.54
CA ILE A 49 -12.07 -11.90 -16.40
C ILE A 49 -13.30 -10.97 -16.50
N GLU A 50 -13.56 -10.40 -17.67
CA GLU A 50 -14.72 -9.50 -17.85
C GLU A 50 -16.06 -10.23 -17.68
N ALA A 51 -16.14 -11.50 -18.07
CA ALA A 51 -17.33 -12.32 -17.82
C ALA A 51 -17.50 -12.62 -16.34
N ARG A 52 -16.40 -12.91 -15.63
CA ARG A 52 -16.40 -13.12 -14.18
C ARG A 52 -16.82 -11.86 -13.43
N VAL A 53 -16.32 -10.70 -13.83
CA VAL A 53 -16.70 -9.40 -13.25
C VAL A 53 -18.19 -9.13 -13.45
N ALA A 54 -18.69 -9.31 -14.68
CA ALA A 54 -20.10 -9.06 -15.00
C ALA A 54 -21.05 -9.99 -14.22
N ASP A 55 -20.69 -11.25 -14.11
CA ASP A 55 -21.47 -12.24 -13.37
C ASP A 55 -21.51 -11.87 -11.86
N LEU A 56 -20.37 -11.62 -11.24
CA LEU A 56 -20.31 -11.24 -9.83
C LEU A 56 -21.08 -9.94 -9.54
N LEU A 57 -20.90 -8.89 -10.37
CA LEU A 57 -21.63 -7.63 -10.23
C LEU A 57 -23.15 -7.82 -10.28
N SER A 58 -23.64 -8.74 -11.13
CA SER A 58 -25.08 -9.02 -11.25
C SER A 58 -25.67 -9.67 -10.00
N GLN A 59 -24.84 -10.33 -9.20
CA GLN A 59 -25.23 -11.02 -7.95
C GLN A 59 -25.10 -10.13 -6.72
N MET A 60 -24.33 -9.01 -6.80
CA MET A 60 -24.05 -8.14 -5.65
C MET A 60 -25.23 -7.25 -5.29
N THR A 61 -25.49 -7.14 -3.98
CA THR A 61 -26.43 -6.12 -3.43
C THR A 61 -25.76 -4.73 -3.40
N LEU A 62 -26.55 -3.72 -3.13
CA LEU A 62 -26.05 -2.34 -2.94
C LEU A 62 -25.05 -2.29 -1.78
N GLU A 63 -25.34 -3.00 -0.69
CA GLU A 63 -24.50 -3.06 0.49
C GLU A 63 -23.14 -3.65 0.17
N GLU A 64 -23.09 -4.76 -0.56
CA GLU A 64 -21.85 -5.40 -0.98
C GLU A 64 -21.04 -4.54 -1.96
N LYS A 65 -21.70 -3.87 -2.92
CA LYS A 65 -21.05 -2.95 -3.85
C LYS A 65 -20.40 -1.79 -3.12
N THR A 66 -21.13 -1.16 -2.22
CA THR A 66 -20.61 0.02 -1.48
C THR A 66 -19.49 -0.35 -0.50
N CYS A 67 -19.52 -1.54 0.09
CA CYS A 67 -18.42 -2.03 0.93
C CYS A 67 -17.12 -2.26 0.16
N GLN A 68 -17.17 -2.63 -1.13
CA GLN A 68 -15.95 -2.73 -1.95
C GLN A 68 -15.25 -1.39 -2.16
N MET A 69 -15.93 -0.26 -1.94
CA MET A 69 -15.40 1.08 -2.20
C MET A 69 -14.70 1.71 -0.99
N ALA A 70 -14.39 0.95 0.05
CA ALA A 70 -13.72 1.45 1.25
C ALA A 70 -12.58 0.56 1.68
N THR A 71 -11.56 1.19 2.28
CA THR A 71 -10.44 0.56 2.99
C THR A 71 -10.81 0.35 4.45
N LEU A 72 -10.40 -0.79 4.98
CA LEU A 72 -10.32 -1.04 6.42
C LEU A 72 -8.83 -1.05 6.83
N TYR A 73 -8.41 -0.13 7.68
CA TYR A 73 -7.04 -0.19 8.22
C TYR A 73 -6.90 -1.32 9.23
N GLY A 74 -5.75 -1.95 9.19
CA GLY A 74 -5.43 -3.17 9.93
C GLY A 74 -5.51 -3.07 11.45
N SER A 75 -5.25 -4.21 12.08
CA SER A 75 -5.38 -4.43 13.51
C SER A 75 -4.54 -3.44 14.33
N GLY A 76 -5.21 -2.81 15.31
CA GLY A 76 -4.62 -1.80 16.19
C GLY A 76 -4.66 -0.37 15.64
N ARG A 77 -5.11 -0.16 14.40
CA ARG A 77 -5.43 1.18 13.86
C ARG A 77 -6.95 1.39 13.84
N VAL A 78 -7.65 0.76 12.90
CA VAL A 78 -9.13 0.80 12.80
C VAL A 78 -9.74 -0.53 13.25
N LEU A 79 -9.24 -1.64 12.76
CA LEU A 79 -9.58 -2.95 13.31
C LEU A 79 -9.15 -3.02 14.78
N LYS A 80 -10.11 -3.24 15.68
CA LYS A 80 -9.89 -3.32 17.13
C LYS A 80 -9.34 -4.68 17.54
N ASP A 81 -9.70 -5.71 16.78
CA ASP A 81 -9.38 -7.10 17.06
C ASP A 81 -8.11 -7.53 16.33
N ALA A 82 -7.29 -8.35 16.99
CA ALA A 82 -6.13 -8.98 16.35
C ALA A 82 -6.54 -10.09 15.37
N TRP A 83 -7.65 -10.77 15.65
CA TRP A 83 -8.19 -11.89 14.90
C TRP A 83 -9.69 -11.72 14.67
N PRO A 84 -10.27 -12.32 13.60
CA PRO A 84 -11.72 -12.30 13.40
C PRO A 84 -12.48 -12.82 14.62
N THR A 85 -13.57 -12.14 14.97
CA THR A 85 -14.43 -12.49 16.08
C THR A 85 -15.90 -12.64 15.61
N ALA A 86 -16.76 -13.20 16.45
CA ALA A 86 -18.19 -13.32 16.16
C ALA A 86 -18.85 -11.94 15.96
N GLU A 87 -18.31 -10.89 16.56
CA GLU A 87 -18.85 -9.52 16.45
C GLU A 87 -18.70 -8.95 15.03
N TRP A 88 -17.76 -9.47 14.21
CA TRP A 88 -17.57 -9.02 12.83
C TRP A 88 -18.81 -9.21 11.96
N SER A 89 -19.69 -10.19 12.31
CA SER A 89 -20.98 -10.37 11.64
C SER A 89 -21.98 -9.23 11.89
N LYS A 90 -21.70 -8.32 12.83
CA LYS A 90 -22.51 -7.12 13.14
C LYS A 90 -21.90 -5.85 12.55
N GLU A 91 -20.66 -5.89 12.12
CA GLU A 91 -19.94 -4.76 11.53
C GLU A 91 -20.37 -4.52 10.08
N ILE A 92 -20.08 -3.32 9.55
CA ILE A 92 -20.45 -2.97 8.18
C ILE A 92 -19.77 -3.87 7.15
N TRP A 93 -18.57 -4.33 7.43
CA TRP A 93 -17.80 -5.23 6.54
C TRP A 93 -18.29 -6.67 6.52
N LYS A 94 -19.39 -7.00 7.24
CA LYS A 94 -20.11 -8.28 7.02
C LYS A 94 -20.57 -8.46 5.57
N ASP A 95 -20.72 -7.35 4.84
CA ASP A 95 -21.07 -7.32 3.41
C ASP A 95 -19.83 -7.27 2.51
N GLY A 96 -18.62 -7.49 3.06
CA GLY A 96 -17.35 -7.41 2.35
C GLY A 96 -16.59 -6.11 2.59
N ILE A 97 -15.40 -5.98 1.99
CA ILE A 97 -14.57 -4.78 2.01
C ILE A 97 -13.67 -4.74 0.77
N GLY A 98 -13.29 -3.55 0.30
CA GLY A 98 -12.41 -3.39 -0.85
C GLY A 98 -11.02 -3.93 -0.60
N ASN A 99 -10.35 -3.36 0.39
CA ASN A 99 -9.02 -3.77 0.80
C ASN A 99 -8.81 -3.61 2.32
N ILE A 100 -7.79 -4.25 2.83
CA ILE A 100 -7.28 -4.04 4.20
C ILE A 100 -5.83 -3.57 4.10
N ASP A 101 -5.56 -2.38 4.66
CA ASP A 101 -4.26 -1.75 4.57
C ASP A 101 -3.42 -1.98 5.83
N GLU A 102 -2.12 -2.16 5.64
CA GLU A 102 -1.10 -2.30 6.70
C GLU A 102 -1.38 -3.41 7.74
N GLN A 103 -2.10 -4.46 7.37
CA GLN A 103 -2.39 -5.56 8.30
C GLN A 103 -1.12 -6.31 8.69
N ALA A 104 -0.88 -6.43 10.00
CA ALA A 104 0.21 -7.21 10.60
C ALA A 104 1.62 -6.87 10.06
N ASN A 105 1.89 -5.59 9.73
CA ASN A 105 3.19 -5.12 9.27
C ASN A 105 4.18 -4.75 10.39
N GLY A 106 3.77 -4.90 11.64
CA GLY A 106 4.58 -4.56 12.82
C GLY A 106 4.40 -3.13 13.31
N LEU A 107 3.52 -2.37 12.67
CA LEU A 107 3.06 -1.06 13.11
C LEU A 107 1.73 -1.20 13.87
N GLY A 108 1.36 -0.20 14.66
CA GLY A 108 0.11 -0.24 15.43
C GLY A 108 0.18 -1.03 16.74
N LYS A 109 -0.98 -1.20 17.39
CA LYS A 109 -1.11 -1.68 18.77
C LYS A 109 -0.60 -3.10 18.98
N PHE A 110 -0.80 -4.00 18.01
CA PHE A 110 -0.40 -5.41 18.11
C PHE A 110 0.96 -5.70 17.45
N GLY A 111 1.66 -4.68 17.01
CA GLY A 111 2.94 -4.64 16.37
C GLY A 111 3.71 -5.96 16.21
N SER A 112 4.57 -6.28 17.18
CA SER A 112 5.46 -7.44 17.10
C SER A 112 4.75 -8.79 17.21
N GLU A 113 3.63 -8.89 17.92
CA GLU A 113 2.94 -10.16 18.14
C GLU A 113 2.30 -10.72 16.87
N LEU A 114 1.76 -9.83 16.02
CA LEU A 114 1.18 -10.22 14.73
C LEU A 114 2.19 -10.28 13.59
N SER A 115 3.31 -9.57 13.69
CA SER A 115 4.27 -9.48 12.59
C SER A 115 5.40 -10.50 12.64
N TYR A 116 5.69 -11.05 13.84
CA TYR A 116 6.80 -11.97 14.04
C TYR A 116 6.49 -13.05 15.12
N PRO A 117 6.90 -14.34 14.92
CA PRO A 117 7.53 -14.90 13.72
C PRO A 117 6.73 -14.62 12.43
N TYR A 118 7.38 -14.56 11.28
CA TYR A 118 6.70 -14.21 10.01
C TYR A 118 5.48 -15.09 9.72
N ALA A 119 5.50 -16.37 10.16
CA ALA A 119 4.36 -17.27 10.08
C ALA A 119 3.11 -16.73 10.79
N ASN A 120 3.26 -15.93 11.87
CA ASN A 120 2.13 -15.28 12.53
C ASN A 120 1.48 -14.23 11.61
N SER A 121 2.31 -13.49 10.89
CA SER A 121 1.87 -12.45 9.95
C SER A 121 1.05 -13.06 8.80
N VAL A 122 1.53 -14.14 8.21
CA VAL A 122 0.81 -14.89 7.17
C VAL A 122 -0.48 -15.49 7.73
N LYS A 123 -0.40 -16.23 8.85
CA LYS A 123 -1.57 -16.83 9.49
C LYS A 123 -2.65 -15.79 9.80
N ASN A 124 -2.26 -14.62 10.28
CA ASN A 124 -3.21 -13.57 10.62
C ASN A 124 -3.99 -13.09 9.37
N ARG A 125 -3.30 -12.81 8.26
CA ARG A 125 -3.97 -12.43 7.02
C ARG A 125 -4.84 -13.56 6.46
N HIS A 126 -4.38 -14.81 6.52
CA HIS A 126 -5.16 -15.95 6.07
C HIS A 126 -6.44 -16.16 6.90
N GLU A 127 -6.39 -15.99 8.23
CA GLU A 127 -7.59 -16.09 9.06
C GLU A 127 -8.58 -14.96 8.76
N ILE A 128 -8.10 -13.76 8.52
CA ILE A 128 -8.94 -12.63 8.09
C ILE A 128 -9.54 -12.93 6.71
N GLN A 129 -8.72 -13.35 5.75
CA GLN A 129 -9.19 -13.71 4.40
C GLN A 129 -10.21 -14.84 4.45
N ARG A 130 -9.96 -15.86 5.27
CA ARG A 130 -10.89 -16.98 5.47
C ARG A 130 -12.24 -16.49 5.98
N TRP A 131 -12.24 -15.54 6.90
CA TRP A 131 -13.48 -14.96 7.39
C TRP A 131 -14.28 -14.31 6.24
N PHE A 132 -13.65 -13.50 5.39
CA PHE A 132 -14.33 -12.88 4.26
C PHE A 132 -14.81 -13.91 3.25
N VAL A 133 -13.98 -14.88 2.91
CA VAL A 133 -14.32 -15.95 1.95
C VAL A 133 -15.43 -16.85 2.45
N GLU A 134 -15.40 -17.27 3.72
CA GLU A 134 -16.31 -18.29 4.25
C GLU A 134 -17.57 -17.71 4.92
N GLN A 135 -17.47 -16.51 5.52
CA GLN A 135 -18.57 -15.95 6.33
C GLN A 135 -19.41 -14.90 5.60
N THR A 136 -18.89 -14.23 4.58
CA THR A 136 -19.69 -13.27 3.78
C THR A 136 -20.48 -14.01 2.69
N ARG A 137 -21.56 -13.41 2.20
CA ARG A 137 -22.49 -14.07 1.28
C ARG A 137 -21.85 -14.49 -0.05
N LEU A 138 -21.10 -13.59 -0.68
CA LEU A 138 -20.44 -13.83 -1.98
C LEU A 138 -18.96 -14.21 -1.86
N GLY A 139 -18.44 -14.29 -0.64
CA GLY A 139 -17.06 -14.72 -0.40
C GLY A 139 -15.98 -13.90 -1.13
N ILE A 140 -16.24 -12.62 -1.42
CA ILE A 140 -15.31 -11.77 -2.19
C ILE A 140 -14.01 -11.61 -1.42
N PRO A 141 -12.85 -12.06 -1.97
CA PRO A 141 -11.58 -11.95 -1.30
C PRO A 141 -11.14 -10.49 -1.11
N VAL A 142 -10.41 -10.26 -0.03
CA VAL A 142 -9.84 -8.95 0.29
C VAL A 142 -8.50 -8.78 -0.42
N ASP A 143 -8.22 -7.56 -0.92
CA ASP A 143 -6.91 -7.13 -1.36
C ASP A 143 -6.12 -6.61 -0.14
N PHE A 144 -5.00 -7.26 0.22
CA PHE A 144 -4.14 -6.83 1.33
C PHE A 144 -3.08 -5.87 0.82
N THR A 145 -3.24 -4.59 1.15
CA THR A 145 -2.36 -3.50 0.71
C THR A 145 -1.30 -3.16 1.74
N ASN A 146 -0.18 -2.65 1.30
CA ASN A 146 0.87 -2.14 2.17
C ASN A 146 1.77 -1.13 1.43
N GLU A 147 2.55 -0.37 2.18
CA GLU A 147 3.55 0.54 1.66
C GLU A 147 4.84 -0.17 1.25
N GLY A 148 5.62 0.41 0.31
CA GLY A 148 6.83 -0.25 -0.17
C GLY A 148 7.79 0.56 -1.02
N ILE A 149 7.91 1.87 -0.82
CA ILE A 149 8.76 2.75 -1.66
C ILE A 149 10.28 2.52 -1.48
N ARG A 150 10.67 1.89 -0.39
CA ARG A 150 12.08 1.58 -0.05
C ARG A 150 12.22 0.23 0.66
N GLY A 151 11.62 -0.78 0.09
CA GLY A 151 11.36 -2.08 0.70
C GLY A 151 10.00 -2.12 1.36
N LEU A 152 9.49 -3.32 1.57
CA LEU A 152 8.17 -3.55 2.15
C LEU A 152 8.04 -2.88 3.53
N CYS A 153 6.95 -2.18 3.76
CA CYS A 153 6.64 -1.58 5.06
C CYS A 153 6.28 -2.66 6.10
N HIS A 154 7.28 -3.36 6.55
CA HIS A 154 7.18 -4.38 7.59
C HIS A 154 8.41 -4.25 8.50
N ASN A 155 8.21 -4.31 9.81
CA ASN A 155 9.26 -4.01 10.80
C ASN A 155 10.54 -4.84 10.69
N ARG A 156 10.54 -5.92 9.91
CA ARG A 156 11.69 -6.83 9.73
C ARG A 156 12.01 -7.14 8.26
N ALA A 157 11.44 -6.40 7.32
CA ALA A 157 11.73 -6.57 5.90
C ALA A 157 13.09 -5.95 5.52
N THR A 158 13.56 -6.23 4.30
CA THR A 158 14.78 -5.64 3.75
C THR A 158 14.58 -4.16 3.47
N MET A 159 15.49 -3.34 4.02
CA MET A 159 15.48 -1.88 3.83
C MET A 159 16.38 -1.47 2.67
N PHE A 160 15.92 -0.50 1.89
CA PHE A 160 16.68 0.14 0.84
C PHE A 160 16.87 1.63 1.13
N PRO A 161 17.78 2.33 0.44
CA PRO A 161 17.85 3.78 0.50
C PRO A 161 16.50 4.43 0.21
N ALA A 162 16.27 5.61 0.77
CA ALA A 162 15.11 6.43 0.39
C ALA A 162 15.06 6.67 -1.12
N GLN A 163 13.88 6.93 -1.69
CA GLN A 163 13.75 7.05 -3.15
C GLN A 163 14.69 8.10 -3.77
N CYS A 164 14.99 9.21 -3.07
CA CYS A 164 15.97 10.16 -3.55
C CYS A 164 17.39 9.56 -3.70
N GLY A 165 17.80 8.68 -2.78
CA GLY A 165 19.03 7.91 -2.92
C GLY A 165 18.96 6.87 -4.03
N GLN A 166 17.80 6.20 -4.19
CA GLN A 166 17.57 5.31 -5.32
C GLN A 166 17.65 6.06 -6.66
N GLY A 167 17.11 7.28 -6.74
CA GLY A 167 17.19 8.15 -7.90
C GLY A 167 18.63 8.53 -8.25
N ALA A 168 19.47 8.80 -7.23
CA ALA A 168 20.89 9.15 -7.41
C ALA A 168 21.72 8.00 -8.04
N THR A 169 21.24 6.78 -8.03
CA THR A 169 21.93 5.64 -8.68
C THR A 169 21.89 5.68 -10.19
N TRP A 170 20.89 6.30 -10.80
CA TRP A 170 20.61 6.29 -12.25
C TRP A 170 20.50 4.88 -12.85
N ASN A 171 20.35 3.85 -12.01
CA ASN A 171 20.44 2.44 -12.37
C ASN A 171 19.08 1.77 -12.46
N LYS A 172 18.49 1.74 -13.64
CA LYS A 172 17.19 1.09 -13.90
C LYS A 172 17.14 -0.40 -13.53
N LYS A 173 18.25 -1.13 -13.71
CA LYS A 173 18.33 -2.55 -13.36
C LYS A 173 18.26 -2.73 -11.84
N LEU A 174 18.98 -1.89 -11.10
CA LEU A 174 18.95 -1.93 -9.64
C LEU A 174 17.55 -1.63 -9.08
N ILE A 175 16.83 -0.65 -9.66
CA ILE A 175 15.44 -0.39 -9.24
C ILE A 175 14.55 -1.61 -9.51
N ARG A 176 14.76 -2.34 -10.61
CA ARG A 176 14.05 -3.59 -10.88
C ARG A 176 14.39 -4.68 -9.85
N GLU A 177 15.66 -4.78 -9.43
CA GLU A 177 16.12 -5.71 -8.38
C GLU A 177 15.47 -5.35 -7.03
N ILE A 178 15.44 -4.06 -6.65
CA ILE A 178 14.76 -3.56 -5.45
C ILE A 178 13.27 -3.92 -5.48
N ALA A 179 12.61 -3.67 -6.60
CA ALA A 179 11.20 -4.00 -6.77
C ALA A 179 10.94 -5.50 -6.60
N LYS A 180 11.81 -6.35 -7.17
CA LYS A 180 11.70 -7.80 -7.02
C LYS A 180 11.84 -8.23 -5.56
N VAL A 181 12.84 -7.74 -4.84
CA VAL A 181 13.00 -8.04 -3.40
C VAL A 181 11.78 -7.61 -2.60
N THR A 182 11.28 -6.39 -2.85
CA THR A 182 10.07 -5.87 -2.20
C THR A 182 8.87 -6.78 -2.46
N ALA A 183 8.71 -7.23 -3.70
CA ALA A 183 7.63 -8.12 -4.09
C ALA A 183 7.77 -9.54 -3.52
N ASP A 184 8.96 -10.10 -3.54
CA ASP A 184 9.22 -11.43 -2.96
C ASP A 184 8.85 -11.47 -1.47
N GLU A 185 9.24 -10.45 -0.72
CA GLU A 185 8.93 -10.34 0.71
C GLU A 185 7.44 -10.06 0.95
N ALA A 186 6.83 -9.17 0.16
CA ALA A 186 5.41 -8.88 0.25
C ALA A 186 4.55 -10.11 -0.01
N LYS A 187 4.84 -10.84 -1.08
CA LYS A 187 4.12 -12.06 -1.45
C LYS A 187 4.32 -13.17 -0.43
N ALA A 188 5.55 -13.37 0.07
CA ALA A 188 5.82 -14.36 1.11
C ALA A 188 5.06 -14.06 2.41
N LEU A 189 4.76 -12.79 2.68
CA LEU A 189 3.94 -12.36 3.82
C LEU A 189 2.44 -12.29 3.51
N GLY A 190 2.01 -12.53 2.26
CA GLY A 190 0.59 -12.59 1.88
C GLY A 190 -0.02 -11.22 1.55
N TYR A 191 0.76 -10.20 1.23
CA TYR A 191 0.27 -8.96 0.63
C TYR A 191 0.05 -9.12 -0.86
N THR A 192 -0.87 -8.36 -1.41
CA THR A 192 -1.32 -8.46 -2.81
C THR A 192 -1.14 -7.18 -3.60
N ASN A 193 -0.92 -6.04 -2.93
CA ASN A 193 -0.77 -4.74 -3.56
C ASN A 193 0.20 -3.86 -2.76
N ILE A 194 1.06 -3.14 -3.45
CA ILE A 194 2.05 -2.23 -2.86
C ILE A 194 1.80 -0.80 -3.32
N TYR A 195 1.64 0.11 -2.37
CA TYR A 195 1.47 1.55 -2.60
C TYR A 195 2.82 2.21 -2.92
N ALA A 196 3.34 1.85 -4.07
CA ALA A 196 4.61 2.31 -4.63
C ALA A 196 4.58 2.22 -6.16
N PRO A 197 5.48 2.95 -6.85
CA PRO A 197 6.42 3.98 -6.38
C PRO A 197 5.77 5.34 -6.13
N ILE A 198 6.50 6.27 -5.47
CA ILE A 198 6.16 7.68 -5.48
C ILE A 198 6.72 8.31 -6.75
N LEU A 199 5.82 8.88 -7.57
CA LEU A 199 6.14 9.48 -8.86
C LEU A 199 6.05 11.01 -8.86
N ASP A 200 5.86 11.59 -7.67
CA ASP A 200 5.95 13.04 -7.48
C ASP A 200 7.37 13.53 -7.79
N ILE A 201 7.48 14.71 -8.40
CA ILE A 201 8.76 15.30 -8.82
C ILE A 201 9.19 16.37 -7.82
N ALA A 202 10.37 16.24 -7.24
CA ALA A 202 10.92 17.15 -6.25
C ALA A 202 11.54 18.40 -6.87
N GLN A 203 10.73 19.26 -7.49
CA GLN A 203 11.20 20.53 -8.09
C GLN A 203 11.61 21.55 -7.04
N ASP A 204 10.94 21.58 -5.89
CA ASP A 204 11.24 22.50 -4.80
C ASP A 204 11.63 21.72 -3.53
N PRO A 205 12.87 21.92 -3.02
CA PRO A 205 13.36 21.19 -1.84
C PRO A 205 12.62 21.54 -0.53
N ARG A 206 11.77 22.58 -0.52
CA ARG A 206 10.92 22.93 0.63
C ARG A 206 9.70 22.03 0.77
N TRP A 207 9.37 21.25 -0.26
CA TRP A 207 8.32 20.26 -0.14
C TRP A 207 8.69 19.18 0.88
N GLY A 208 7.80 18.92 1.84
CA GLY A 208 8.11 18.08 3.01
C GLY A 208 8.32 16.58 2.73
N ARG A 209 8.15 16.12 1.47
CA ARG A 209 8.29 14.72 1.04
C ARG A 209 9.34 14.49 -0.05
N VAL A 210 10.26 15.43 -0.24
CA VAL A 210 11.35 15.35 -1.25
C VAL A 210 12.13 14.03 -1.14
N VAL A 211 12.40 13.56 0.07
CA VAL A 211 13.13 12.32 0.34
C VAL A 211 12.43 11.07 -0.24
N GLU A 212 11.12 11.14 -0.47
CA GLU A 212 10.32 10.04 -0.99
C GLU A 212 10.27 10.00 -2.53
N SER A 213 10.84 10.99 -3.23
CA SER A 213 10.85 11.13 -4.68
C SER A 213 12.15 10.62 -5.30
N TYR A 214 12.10 10.16 -6.56
CA TYR A 214 13.32 9.82 -7.33
C TYR A 214 14.13 11.06 -7.76
N GLY A 215 13.64 12.27 -7.51
CA GLY A 215 14.31 13.52 -7.83
C GLY A 215 13.45 14.51 -8.62
N GLU A 216 14.11 15.47 -9.25
CA GLU A 216 13.45 16.60 -9.93
C GLU A 216 13.22 16.37 -11.44
N ASP A 217 13.90 15.38 -12.04
CA ASP A 217 13.81 15.10 -13.47
C ASP A 217 12.65 14.15 -13.78
N PRO A 218 11.65 14.59 -14.58
CA PRO A 218 10.47 13.78 -14.89
C PRO A 218 10.78 12.55 -15.74
N TYR A 219 11.80 12.61 -16.59
CA TYR A 219 12.22 11.48 -17.40
C TYR A 219 12.84 10.39 -16.52
N LEU A 220 13.78 10.75 -15.65
CA LEU A 220 14.43 9.84 -14.71
C LEU A 220 13.41 9.21 -13.76
N ALA A 221 12.57 10.03 -13.12
CA ALA A 221 11.52 9.56 -12.22
C ALA A 221 10.56 8.60 -12.91
N GLY A 222 10.17 8.91 -14.15
CA GLY A 222 9.31 8.02 -14.95
C GLY A 222 9.99 6.70 -15.33
N GLU A 223 11.27 6.73 -15.73
CA GLU A 223 12.01 5.51 -16.09
C GLU A 223 12.29 4.60 -14.89
N LEU A 224 12.64 5.18 -13.73
CA LEU A 224 12.86 4.40 -12.51
C LEU A 224 11.53 3.88 -11.95
N GLY A 225 10.51 4.73 -11.90
CA GLY A 225 9.17 4.33 -11.47
C GLY A 225 8.58 3.20 -12.32
N LYS A 226 8.75 3.26 -13.64
CA LYS A 226 8.40 2.18 -14.57
C LYS A 226 9.07 0.85 -14.17
N GLN A 227 10.37 0.87 -13.81
CA GLN A 227 11.05 -0.36 -13.37
C GLN A 227 10.49 -0.90 -12.06
N MET A 228 10.14 -0.02 -11.12
CA MET A 228 9.52 -0.42 -9.85
C MET A 228 8.17 -1.09 -10.11
N ILE A 229 7.29 -0.47 -10.88
CA ILE A 229 5.96 -1.04 -11.23
C ILE A 229 6.10 -2.40 -11.91
N LEU A 230 6.92 -2.48 -12.96
CA LEU A 230 7.15 -3.72 -13.68
C LEU A 230 7.76 -4.83 -12.81
N GLY A 231 8.61 -4.47 -11.84
CA GLY A 231 9.21 -5.42 -10.91
C GLY A 231 8.20 -5.98 -9.92
N LEU A 232 7.37 -5.12 -9.33
CA LEU A 232 6.29 -5.54 -8.42
C LEU A 232 5.28 -6.45 -9.13
N GLN A 233 4.82 -6.04 -10.32
CA GLN A 233 3.78 -6.76 -11.05
C GLN A 233 4.27 -8.07 -11.68
N ALA A 234 5.56 -8.18 -12.01
CA ALA A 234 6.14 -9.44 -12.50
C ALA A 234 6.05 -10.58 -11.48
N GLU A 235 5.98 -10.26 -10.20
CA GLU A 235 5.81 -11.25 -9.11
C GLU A 235 4.33 -11.47 -8.74
N GLY A 236 3.39 -10.88 -9.50
CA GLY A 236 1.94 -11.08 -9.33
C GLY A 236 1.30 -10.18 -8.26
N LEU A 237 1.93 -9.08 -7.89
CA LEU A 237 1.35 -8.04 -7.03
C LEU A 237 0.78 -6.90 -7.87
N ALA A 238 -0.15 -6.14 -7.32
CA ALA A 238 -0.47 -4.83 -7.89
C ALA A 238 0.57 -3.79 -7.45
N ALA A 239 0.93 -2.88 -8.36
CA ALA A 239 1.63 -1.66 -8.04
C ALA A 239 0.66 -0.49 -8.10
N THR A 240 0.70 0.37 -7.09
CA THR A 240 -0.15 1.55 -6.97
C THR A 240 0.73 2.80 -6.85
N PRO A 241 1.20 3.36 -8.00
CA PRO A 241 1.97 4.60 -7.99
C PRO A 241 1.17 5.77 -7.41
N LYS A 242 1.90 6.71 -6.78
CA LYS A 242 1.34 7.84 -6.03
C LYS A 242 2.23 9.08 -6.09
N HIS A 243 1.76 10.29 -5.84
CA HIS A 243 0.36 10.65 -5.58
C HIS A 243 -0.18 11.42 -6.80
N PHE A 244 -1.14 10.88 -7.46
CA PHE A 244 -1.72 11.43 -8.70
C PHE A 244 -2.69 12.56 -8.38
N ALA A 245 -2.39 13.88 -8.68
CA ALA A 245 -1.16 14.36 -9.27
C ALA A 245 -0.87 15.82 -8.89
N VAL A 246 0.30 16.31 -9.30
CA VAL A 246 0.78 17.69 -9.08
C VAL A 246 0.87 18.06 -7.60
N TYR A 247 1.24 17.09 -6.78
CA TYR A 247 1.24 17.23 -5.32
C TYR A 247 2.54 17.83 -4.76
N SER A 248 3.66 17.64 -5.43
CA SER A 248 5.02 17.95 -4.94
C SER A 248 5.39 19.43 -5.01
N ILE A 249 4.61 20.24 -4.34
CA ILE A 249 4.80 21.70 -4.25
C ILE A 249 4.89 22.12 -2.77
N PRO A 250 5.62 23.21 -2.45
CA PRO A 250 5.85 23.63 -1.07
C PRO A 250 4.66 24.33 -0.42
N VAL A 251 3.67 24.75 -1.19
CA VAL A 251 2.50 25.46 -0.68
C VAL A 251 1.67 24.54 0.22
N GLY A 252 1.45 24.93 1.47
CA GLY A 252 0.72 24.14 2.46
C GLY A 252 1.55 23.02 3.13
N GLY A 253 2.83 22.90 2.84
CA GLY A 253 3.72 21.89 3.42
C GLY A 253 3.46 20.48 2.91
N ARG A 254 3.66 19.48 3.78
CA ARG A 254 3.60 18.08 3.40
C ARG A 254 2.22 17.64 2.90
N ASP A 255 1.23 17.67 3.78
CA ASP A 255 -0.13 17.17 3.47
C ASP A 255 -1.11 18.34 3.35
N GLY A 256 -0.61 19.56 3.46
CA GLY A 256 -1.38 20.78 3.38
C GLY A 256 -2.28 21.00 4.58
N GLY A 257 -1.84 21.80 5.55
CA GLY A 257 -2.74 22.35 6.59
C GLY A 257 -3.81 23.27 6.01
N THR A 258 -3.63 23.70 4.76
CA THR A 258 -4.51 24.56 3.98
C THR A 258 -4.69 23.98 2.58
N ARG A 259 -5.48 24.64 1.73
CA ARG A 259 -5.53 24.34 0.29
C ARG A 259 -4.14 24.44 -0.33
N THR A 260 -3.85 23.54 -1.22
CA THR A 260 -2.52 23.35 -1.82
C THR A 260 -2.60 23.38 -3.34
N ASP A 261 -3.19 24.45 -3.91
CA ASP A 261 -3.17 24.66 -5.35
C ASP A 261 -1.74 24.92 -5.82
N PRO A 262 -1.21 24.13 -6.77
CA PRO A 262 0.15 24.28 -7.25
C PRO A 262 0.37 25.54 -8.09
N HIS A 263 -0.68 26.18 -8.62
CA HIS A 263 -0.59 27.29 -9.59
C HIS A 263 0.31 26.97 -10.80
N VAL A 264 0.26 25.74 -11.27
CA VAL A 264 1.06 25.22 -12.38
C VAL A 264 0.27 25.33 -13.68
N ALA A 265 0.88 25.89 -14.72
CA ALA A 265 0.24 25.99 -16.03
C ALA A 265 -0.05 24.59 -16.64
N PRO A 266 -1.13 24.43 -17.44
CA PRO A 266 -1.51 23.11 -17.99
C PRO A 266 -0.40 22.42 -18.81
N ARG A 267 0.46 23.18 -19.50
CA ARG A 267 1.59 22.59 -20.24
C ARG A 267 2.64 22.03 -19.28
N GLU A 268 2.99 22.76 -18.26
CA GLU A 268 3.95 22.35 -17.23
C GLU A 268 3.42 21.14 -16.47
N MET A 269 2.16 21.15 -16.06
CA MET A 269 1.49 20.00 -15.47
C MET A 269 1.70 18.73 -16.32
N LYS A 270 1.43 18.81 -17.63
CA LYS A 270 1.51 17.65 -18.54
C LYS A 270 2.95 17.19 -18.78
N THR A 271 3.90 18.12 -18.90
CA THR A 271 5.28 17.79 -19.29
C THR A 271 6.17 17.41 -18.11
N LEU A 272 5.88 17.87 -16.92
CA LEU A 272 6.66 17.57 -15.71
C LEU A 272 5.92 16.61 -14.79
N TYR A 273 4.80 17.04 -14.22
CA TYR A 273 4.15 16.31 -13.12
C TYR A 273 3.38 15.06 -13.55
N LEU A 274 2.79 15.07 -14.74
CA LEU A 274 2.03 13.93 -15.25
C LEU A 274 2.87 12.90 -16.01
N GLU A 275 4.03 13.28 -16.53
CA GLU A 275 4.85 12.40 -17.37
C GLU A 275 5.31 11.11 -16.66
N PRO A 276 5.77 11.12 -15.39
CA PRO A 276 6.11 9.89 -14.69
C PRO A 276 4.91 8.94 -14.52
N PHE A 277 3.73 9.49 -14.25
CA PHE A 277 2.50 8.70 -14.13
C PHE A 277 2.07 8.13 -15.48
N ARG A 278 2.15 8.92 -16.56
CA ARG A 278 1.87 8.44 -17.92
C ARG A 278 2.72 7.20 -18.24
N LYS A 279 4.03 7.25 -17.96
CA LYS A 279 4.92 6.10 -18.14
C LYS A 279 4.51 4.92 -17.26
N GLY A 280 4.20 5.17 -16.00
CA GLY A 280 3.74 4.14 -15.06
C GLY A 280 2.47 3.42 -15.54
N ILE A 281 1.55 4.14 -16.15
CA ILE A 281 0.26 3.61 -16.61
C ILE A 281 0.37 3.03 -18.02
N GLN A 282 0.83 3.82 -18.99
CA GLN A 282 0.81 3.40 -20.40
C GLN A 282 1.93 2.41 -20.76
N GLU A 283 3.10 2.53 -20.12
CA GLU A 283 4.28 1.73 -20.47
C GLU A 283 4.55 0.59 -19.48
N ALA A 284 4.11 0.72 -18.21
CA ALA A 284 4.26 -0.33 -17.20
C ALA A 284 2.95 -1.02 -16.83
N GLY A 285 1.79 -0.47 -17.19
CA GLY A 285 0.50 -1.09 -16.94
C GLY A 285 0.13 -1.18 -15.45
N ALA A 286 0.37 -0.12 -14.68
CA ALA A 286 0.03 -0.08 -13.24
C ALA A 286 -1.44 -0.47 -13.00
N LEU A 287 -1.68 -1.33 -12.01
CA LEU A 287 -3.01 -1.85 -11.67
C LEU A 287 -3.76 -0.97 -10.67
N GLY A 288 -3.07 -0.14 -9.92
CA GLY A 288 -3.64 0.87 -9.05
C GLY A 288 -3.07 2.26 -9.31
N VAL A 289 -3.73 3.28 -8.81
CA VAL A 289 -3.23 4.66 -8.71
C VAL A 289 -3.77 5.26 -7.43
N MET A 290 -2.93 5.95 -6.66
CA MET A 290 -3.39 6.69 -5.47
C MET A 290 -3.51 8.17 -5.79
N SER A 291 -4.70 8.75 -5.57
CA SER A 291 -4.94 10.18 -5.77
C SER A 291 -4.35 11.03 -4.64
N SER A 292 -4.03 12.28 -4.96
CA SER A 292 -3.32 13.19 -4.07
C SER A 292 -4.22 14.06 -3.19
N TYR A 293 -3.62 14.80 -2.25
CA TYR A 293 -4.31 15.68 -1.29
C TYR A 293 -4.65 17.08 -1.82
N ASN A 294 -3.90 17.55 -2.83
CA ASN A 294 -3.99 18.92 -3.31
C ASN A 294 -5.18 19.17 -4.22
N ASP A 295 -5.48 20.41 -4.41
CA ASP A 295 -6.34 20.90 -5.48
C ASP A 295 -5.50 21.36 -6.69
N TYR A 296 -6.14 21.45 -7.82
CA TYR A 296 -5.60 22.06 -9.03
C TYR A 296 -6.65 22.99 -9.61
N ASP A 297 -6.29 24.26 -9.75
CA ASP A 297 -7.21 25.33 -10.17
C ASP A 297 -8.51 25.36 -9.32
N GLY A 298 -8.36 25.13 -8.01
CA GLY A 298 -9.45 25.14 -7.04
C GLY A 298 -10.28 23.87 -6.92
N GLU A 299 -10.03 22.83 -7.74
CA GLU A 299 -10.71 21.53 -7.68
C GLU A 299 -9.78 20.47 -7.06
N PRO A 300 -10.15 19.83 -5.92
CA PRO A 300 -9.36 18.73 -5.35
C PRO A 300 -9.19 17.59 -6.33
N VAL A 301 -7.96 17.12 -6.54
CA VAL A 301 -7.65 16.07 -7.50
C VAL A 301 -8.43 14.79 -7.21
N SER A 302 -8.60 14.42 -5.94
CA SER A 302 -9.40 13.24 -5.54
C SER A 302 -10.89 13.33 -5.91
N GLY A 303 -11.39 14.51 -6.23
CA GLY A 303 -12.76 14.75 -6.70
C GLY A 303 -12.85 15.32 -8.12
N SER A 304 -11.76 15.29 -8.88
CA SER A 304 -11.70 15.88 -10.22
C SER A 304 -11.96 14.85 -11.31
N TYR A 305 -13.05 15.05 -12.05
CA TYR A 305 -13.38 14.27 -13.23
C TYR A 305 -12.30 14.41 -14.33
N HIS A 306 -11.72 15.62 -14.45
CA HIS A 306 -10.65 15.88 -15.39
C HIS A 306 -9.43 14.98 -15.14
N PHE A 307 -8.96 14.86 -13.89
CA PHE A 307 -7.82 14.01 -13.57
C PHE A 307 -8.17 12.53 -13.60
N LEU A 308 -9.22 12.13 -12.86
CA LEU A 308 -9.47 10.70 -12.61
C LEU A 308 -10.20 9.99 -13.77
N THR A 309 -10.91 10.73 -14.62
CA THR A 309 -11.62 10.15 -15.75
C THR A 309 -11.06 10.59 -17.10
N GLU A 310 -11.00 11.89 -17.40
CA GLU A 310 -10.55 12.33 -18.73
C GLU A 310 -9.09 12.00 -18.98
N ILE A 311 -8.17 12.40 -18.09
CA ILE A 311 -6.74 12.11 -18.27
C ILE A 311 -6.46 10.63 -18.05
N LEU A 312 -6.79 10.11 -16.88
CA LEU A 312 -6.36 8.78 -16.45
C LEU A 312 -7.02 7.67 -17.31
N ARG A 313 -8.35 7.69 -17.45
CA ARG A 313 -9.09 6.62 -18.14
C ARG A 313 -9.25 6.85 -19.64
N GLN A 314 -9.71 8.04 -20.04
CA GLN A 314 -10.05 8.28 -21.45
C GLN A 314 -8.79 8.52 -22.29
N GLN A 315 -7.84 9.33 -21.83
CA GLN A 315 -6.62 9.64 -22.59
C GLN A 315 -5.55 8.57 -22.44
N TRP A 316 -5.33 8.02 -21.22
CA TRP A 316 -4.26 7.05 -20.97
C TRP A 316 -4.72 5.60 -20.99
N GLY A 317 -6.03 5.33 -21.01
CA GLY A 317 -6.59 3.99 -21.10
C GLY A 317 -6.43 3.16 -19.82
N PHE A 318 -6.30 3.80 -18.65
CA PHE A 318 -6.19 3.12 -17.36
C PHE A 318 -7.42 2.25 -17.08
N LYS A 319 -7.17 1.00 -16.71
CA LYS A 319 -8.23 -0.01 -16.47
C LYS A 319 -8.21 -0.56 -15.03
N GLY A 320 -7.29 -0.08 -14.20
CA GLY A 320 -7.19 -0.44 -12.79
C GLY A 320 -8.13 0.38 -11.90
N TYR A 321 -7.86 0.41 -10.61
CA TYR A 321 -8.64 1.21 -9.68
C TYR A 321 -7.87 2.41 -9.11
N VAL A 322 -8.59 3.46 -8.74
CA VAL A 322 -8.07 4.62 -8.03
C VAL A 322 -8.41 4.50 -6.54
N VAL A 323 -7.40 4.49 -5.70
CA VAL A 323 -7.54 4.62 -4.24
C VAL A 323 -7.20 6.05 -3.82
N SER A 324 -7.89 6.62 -2.84
CA SER A 324 -7.50 7.92 -2.30
C SER A 324 -6.28 7.78 -1.38
N ASP A 325 -5.49 8.84 -1.24
CA ASP A 325 -4.64 8.95 -0.05
C ASP A 325 -5.51 9.12 1.21
N SER A 326 -4.94 8.82 2.38
CA SER A 326 -5.67 8.83 3.65
C SER A 326 -6.23 10.23 3.95
N GLU A 327 -7.53 10.34 4.23
CA GLU A 327 -8.28 11.59 4.45
C GLU A 327 -8.48 12.46 3.20
N ALA A 328 -7.89 12.16 2.05
CA ALA A 328 -7.99 13.02 0.86
C ALA A 328 -9.44 13.21 0.38
N VAL A 329 -10.30 12.23 0.60
CA VAL A 329 -11.74 12.32 0.32
C VAL A 329 -12.42 13.31 1.27
N GLU A 330 -12.20 13.14 2.57
CA GLU A 330 -12.79 14.01 3.61
C GLU A 330 -12.33 15.45 3.48
N PHE A 331 -11.14 15.67 2.91
CA PHE A 331 -10.63 17.03 2.67
C PHE A 331 -11.49 17.85 1.72
N LEU A 332 -12.26 17.24 0.82
CA LEU A 332 -13.21 17.97 -0.01
C LEU A 332 -14.22 18.75 0.86
N HIS A 333 -14.66 18.15 1.96
CA HIS A 333 -15.60 18.73 2.90
C HIS A 333 -14.90 19.56 3.98
N THR A 334 -13.87 19.00 4.63
CA THR A 334 -13.28 19.57 5.86
C THR A 334 -12.24 20.65 5.60
N LYS A 335 -11.45 20.54 4.53
CA LYS A 335 -10.32 21.41 4.21
C LYS A 335 -10.58 22.31 2.99
N HIS A 336 -10.89 21.71 1.84
CA HIS A 336 -11.18 22.45 0.61
C HIS A 336 -12.55 23.13 0.65
N ARG A 337 -13.49 22.57 1.42
CA ARG A 337 -14.83 23.10 1.65
C ARG A 337 -15.63 23.37 0.37
N ILE A 338 -15.50 22.48 -0.60
CA ILE A 338 -16.22 22.56 -1.87
C ILE A 338 -17.50 21.71 -1.86
N THR A 339 -17.65 20.80 -0.90
CA THR A 339 -18.86 19.99 -0.69
C THR A 339 -19.49 20.33 0.64
N PRO A 340 -20.76 20.76 0.68
CA PRO A 340 -21.43 21.13 1.92
C PRO A 340 -21.81 19.93 2.80
N THR A 341 -21.99 18.74 2.25
CA THR A 341 -22.35 17.53 2.99
C THR A 341 -21.45 16.34 2.64
N GLU A 342 -21.47 15.31 3.49
CA GLU A 342 -20.74 14.06 3.27
C GLU A 342 -21.30 13.27 2.06
N GLU A 343 -22.60 13.37 1.80
CA GLU A 343 -23.26 12.77 0.64
C GLU A 343 -22.77 13.40 -0.67
N GLU A 344 -22.63 14.73 -0.69
CA GLU A 344 -22.10 15.46 -1.85
C GLU A 344 -20.61 15.17 -2.05
N MET A 345 -19.85 15.06 -0.96
CA MET A 345 -18.45 14.62 -0.99
C MET A 345 -18.33 13.22 -1.61
N ALA A 346 -19.11 12.24 -1.12
CA ALA A 346 -19.12 10.90 -1.65
C ALA A 346 -19.54 10.86 -3.13
N ALA A 347 -20.57 11.65 -3.49
CA ALA A 347 -21.04 11.76 -4.87
C ALA A 347 -19.98 12.34 -5.80
N GLN A 348 -19.31 13.42 -5.38
CA GLN A 348 -18.29 14.06 -6.20
C GLN A 348 -17.12 13.11 -6.50
N VAL A 349 -16.54 12.46 -5.48
CA VAL A 349 -15.37 11.60 -5.69
C VAL A 349 -15.69 10.36 -6.53
N VAL A 350 -16.87 9.74 -6.33
CA VAL A 350 -17.26 8.53 -7.09
C VAL A 350 -17.58 8.88 -8.54
N ASN A 351 -18.31 9.96 -8.79
CA ASN A 351 -18.59 10.44 -10.14
C ASN A 351 -17.33 10.90 -10.87
N ALA A 352 -16.36 11.47 -10.15
CA ALA A 352 -15.06 11.84 -10.70
C ALA A 352 -14.23 10.64 -11.15
N GLY A 353 -14.38 9.49 -10.49
CA GLY A 353 -13.63 8.29 -10.87
C GLY A 353 -12.88 7.60 -9.74
N LEU A 354 -13.07 8.00 -8.47
CA LEU A 354 -12.50 7.30 -7.32
C LEU A 354 -13.19 5.95 -7.11
N ASN A 355 -12.40 4.92 -6.82
CA ASN A 355 -12.91 3.58 -6.55
C ASN A 355 -12.92 3.26 -5.05
N ILE A 356 -11.83 3.53 -4.34
CA ILE A 356 -11.67 3.13 -2.94
C ILE A 356 -11.26 4.36 -2.11
N ARG A 357 -12.04 4.62 -1.08
CA ARG A 357 -11.70 5.62 -0.06
C ARG A 357 -10.78 5.01 0.97
N THR A 358 -9.66 5.67 1.27
CA THR A 358 -8.72 5.31 2.34
C THR A 358 -8.72 6.34 3.46
N ASN A 359 -8.83 5.90 4.71
CA ASN A 359 -8.74 6.76 5.89
C ASN A 359 -8.48 5.95 7.17
N PHE A 360 -7.91 6.59 8.18
CA PHE A 360 -7.71 6.04 9.53
C PHE A 360 -8.98 6.06 10.39
N THR A 361 -10.14 6.30 9.79
CA THR A 361 -11.46 6.24 10.42
C THR A 361 -12.23 5.01 9.95
N PRO A 362 -13.26 4.57 10.69
CA PRO A 362 -14.05 3.41 10.31
C PRO A 362 -14.66 3.54 8.89
N PRO A 363 -14.74 2.45 8.11
CA PRO A 363 -15.24 2.49 6.74
C PRO A 363 -16.69 2.95 6.61
N GLN A 364 -17.52 2.77 7.64
CA GLN A 364 -18.91 3.27 7.67
C GLN A 364 -19.01 4.78 7.53
N ASP A 365 -17.98 5.55 7.90
CA ASP A 365 -17.98 7.02 7.79
C ASP A 365 -18.03 7.48 6.32
N PHE A 366 -17.63 6.61 5.39
CA PHE A 366 -17.79 6.83 3.96
C PHE A 366 -18.93 6.02 3.35
N ILE A 367 -19.08 4.75 3.74
CA ILE A 367 -20.07 3.83 3.14
C ILE A 367 -21.49 4.32 3.37
N LEU A 368 -21.80 4.86 4.56
CA LEU A 368 -23.15 5.31 4.85
C LEU A 368 -23.52 6.60 4.07
N PRO A 369 -22.70 7.65 4.02
CA PRO A 369 -22.92 8.78 3.12
C PRO A 369 -23.03 8.36 1.64
N LEU A 370 -22.20 7.42 1.19
CA LEU A 370 -22.25 6.88 -0.18
C LEU A 370 -23.62 6.25 -0.48
N ARG A 371 -24.14 5.41 0.42
CA ARG A 371 -25.48 4.80 0.27
C ARG A 371 -26.59 5.84 0.23
N ARG A 372 -26.50 6.89 1.06
CA ARG A 372 -27.46 8.00 1.02
C ARG A 372 -27.37 8.76 -0.32
N ALA A 373 -26.17 9.08 -0.79
CA ALA A 373 -25.99 9.76 -2.08
C ALA A 373 -26.57 8.94 -3.25
N ILE A 374 -26.46 7.62 -3.22
CA ILE A 374 -27.08 6.75 -4.23
C ILE A 374 -28.61 6.80 -4.10
N SER A 375 -29.16 6.70 -2.90
CA SER A 375 -30.60 6.73 -2.68
C SER A 375 -31.25 8.08 -3.08
N GLU A 376 -30.48 9.16 -3.01
CA GLU A 376 -30.86 10.51 -3.45
C GLU A 376 -30.67 10.72 -4.96
N GLY A 377 -30.18 9.72 -5.69
CA GLY A 377 -29.94 9.81 -7.13
C GLY A 377 -28.73 10.65 -7.53
N LYS A 378 -27.85 11.03 -6.57
CA LYS A 378 -26.62 11.78 -6.83
C LYS A 378 -25.55 10.92 -7.51
N ILE A 379 -25.62 9.60 -7.35
CA ILE A 379 -24.78 8.61 -8.02
C ILE A 379 -25.69 7.58 -8.71
N SER A 380 -25.47 7.34 -10.00
CA SER A 380 -26.21 6.32 -10.73
C SER A 380 -25.71 4.91 -10.36
N LEU A 381 -26.61 3.91 -10.42
CA LEU A 381 -26.19 2.51 -10.27
C LEU A 381 -25.17 2.09 -11.32
N HIS A 382 -25.26 2.64 -12.52
CA HIS A 382 -24.29 2.41 -13.59
C HIS A 382 -22.89 2.91 -13.19
N THR A 383 -22.78 4.12 -12.63
CA THR A 383 -21.50 4.65 -12.12
C THR A 383 -20.95 3.78 -10.99
N LEU A 384 -21.81 3.36 -10.05
CA LEU A 384 -21.42 2.45 -8.96
C LEU A 384 -20.85 1.15 -9.55
N ASP A 385 -21.56 0.52 -10.49
CA ASP A 385 -21.16 -0.73 -11.12
C ASP A 385 -19.84 -0.61 -11.88
N GLN A 386 -19.60 0.51 -12.55
CA GLN A 386 -18.31 0.78 -13.18
C GLN A 386 -17.19 0.82 -12.15
N ARG A 387 -17.36 1.58 -11.06
CA ARG A 387 -16.32 1.71 -10.01
C ARG A 387 -16.04 0.38 -9.34
N VAL A 388 -17.07 -0.39 -8.99
CA VAL A 388 -16.91 -1.71 -8.35
C VAL A 388 -16.32 -2.72 -9.33
N GLY A 389 -16.75 -2.70 -10.60
CA GLY A 389 -16.21 -3.56 -11.65
C GLY A 389 -14.69 -3.37 -11.86
N GLU A 390 -14.19 -2.14 -11.77
CA GLU A 390 -12.75 -1.83 -11.83
C GLU A 390 -11.99 -2.46 -10.65
N ILE A 391 -12.55 -2.43 -9.42
CA ILE A 391 -11.97 -3.08 -8.25
C ILE A 391 -11.93 -4.60 -8.42
N LEU A 392 -13.06 -5.19 -8.80
CA LEU A 392 -13.18 -6.64 -8.99
C LEU A 392 -12.23 -7.14 -10.09
N ARG A 393 -12.10 -6.41 -11.19
CA ARG A 393 -11.17 -6.73 -12.27
C ARG A 393 -9.74 -6.89 -11.74
N VAL A 394 -9.26 -5.96 -10.92
CA VAL A 394 -7.92 -6.06 -10.32
C VAL A 394 -7.82 -7.26 -9.39
N LYS A 395 -8.84 -7.52 -8.56
CA LYS A 395 -8.86 -8.73 -7.70
C LYS A 395 -8.81 -10.04 -8.52
N PHE A 396 -9.49 -10.11 -9.67
CA PHE A 396 -9.38 -11.25 -10.58
C PHE A 396 -8.00 -11.32 -11.25
N MET A 397 -7.42 -10.20 -11.68
CA MET A 397 -6.06 -10.17 -12.26
C MET A 397 -4.99 -10.59 -11.25
N LEU A 398 -5.17 -10.33 -9.96
CA LEU A 398 -4.32 -10.79 -8.87
C LEU A 398 -4.51 -12.28 -8.54
N GLY A 399 -5.47 -12.96 -9.17
CA GLY A 399 -5.79 -14.37 -8.94
C GLY A 399 -6.43 -14.65 -7.57
N LEU A 400 -6.98 -13.65 -6.89
CA LEU A 400 -7.56 -13.81 -5.56
C LEU A 400 -8.78 -14.73 -5.52
N PHE A 401 -9.51 -14.86 -6.63
CA PHE A 401 -10.61 -15.81 -6.79
C PHE A 401 -10.16 -17.22 -7.20
N ASP A 402 -8.90 -17.40 -7.52
CA ASP A 402 -8.33 -18.70 -7.87
C ASP A 402 -7.50 -19.26 -6.70
N ASN A 403 -6.79 -18.37 -6.01
CA ASN A 403 -6.11 -18.64 -4.74
C ASN A 403 -6.23 -17.41 -3.80
N PRO A 404 -7.18 -17.38 -2.88
CA PRO A 404 -7.36 -16.26 -1.94
C PRO A 404 -6.30 -16.17 -0.84
N TYR A 405 -5.42 -17.17 -0.71
CA TYR A 405 -4.40 -17.28 0.34
C TYR A 405 -2.97 -17.16 -0.21
N PRO A 406 -2.55 -15.96 -0.67
CA PRO A 406 -1.21 -15.76 -1.18
C PRO A 406 -0.17 -16.00 -0.09
N GLY A 407 0.98 -16.60 -0.48
CA GLY A 407 2.08 -16.89 0.43
C GLY A 407 2.07 -18.27 1.07
N ASP A 408 1.03 -19.10 0.90
CA ASP A 408 0.96 -20.46 1.48
C ASP A 408 2.07 -21.40 1.01
N ASP A 409 2.56 -21.23 -0.21
CA ASP A 409 3.62 -22.02 -0.82
C ASP A 409 5.03 -21.47 -0.52
N ARG A 410 5.12 -20.36 0.21
CA ARG A 410 6.40 -19.71 0.54
C ARG A 410 6.69 -19.84 2.03
N HIS A 411 7.97 -20.08 2.34
CA HIS A 411 8.45 -20.06 3.73
C HIS A 411 9.00 -18.67 4.06
N PRO A 412 8.21 -17.77 4.67
CA PRO A 412 8.58 -16.37 4.87
C PRO A 412 9.88 -16.22 5.64
N GLU A 413 10.19 -17.13 6.57
CA GLU A 413 11.45 -17.15 7.34
C GLU A 413 12.69 -17.35 6.45
N THR A 414 12.55 -17.91 5.26
CA THR A 414 13.66 -18.11 4.31
C THR A 414 13.71 -17.02 3.24
N VAL A 415 12.60 -16.32 3.02
CA VAL A 415 12.49 -15.27 1.99
C VAL A 415 12.78 -13.89 2.57
N VAL A 416 12.11 -13.54 3.68
CA VAL A 416 12.17 -12.17 4.22
C VAL A 416 13.54 -11.88 4.82
N HIS A 417 14.16 -10.79 4.36
CA HIS A 417 15.45 -10.30 4.84
C HIS A 417 16.59 -11.34 4.74
N ASN A 418 16.58 -12.18 3.71
CA ASN A 418 17.64 -13.17 3.48
C ASN A 418 18.95 -12.54 2.98
N ALA A 419 20.02 -13.32 2.90
CA ALA A 419 21.35 -12.83 2.52
C ALA A 419 21.37 -12.21 1.11
N ALA A 420 20.68 -12.80 0.13
CA ALA A 420 20.61 -12.26 -1.22
C ALA A 420 19.89 -10.89 -1.28
N HIS A 421 18.83 -10.74 -0.50
CA HIS A 421 18.12 -9.46 -0.38
C HIS A 421 19.00 -8.38 0.26
N GLN A 422 19.78 -8.75 1.29
CA GLN A 422 20.74 -7.85 1.93
C GLN A 422 21.88 -7.44 0.98
N GLU A 423 22.32 -8.31 0.08
CA GLU A 423 23.30 -7.97 -0.96
C GLU A 423 22.77 -6.88 -1.91
N VAL A 424 21.51 -7.00 -2.35
CA VAL A 424 20.86 -5.97 -3.18
C VAL A 424 20.74 -4.66 -2.41
N SER A 425 20.38 -4.72 -1.13
CA SER A 425 20.31 -3.54 -0.24
C SER A 425 21.68 -2.85 -0.11
N MET A 426 22.73 -3.61 0.13
CA MET A 426 24.09 -3.09 0.22
C MET A 426 24.54 -2.45 -1.11
N LYS A 427 24.28 -3.11 -2.23
CA LYS A 427 24.55 -2.57 -3.57
C LYS A 427 23.82 -1.25 -3.78
N ALA A 428 22.54 -1.18 -3.42
CA ALA A 428 21.75 0.04 -3.54
C ALA A 428 22.30 1.18 -2.66
N ALA A 429 22.70 0.86 -1.43
CA ALA A 429 23.31 1.84 -0.52
C ALA A 429 24.64 2.39 -1.09
N LEU A 430 25.50 1.53 -1.62
CA LEU A 430 26.78 1.94 -2.21
C LEU A 430 26.59 2.79 -3.46
N GLU A 431 25.67 2.40 -4.36
CA GLU A 431 25.40 3.15 -5.59
C GLU A 431 24.67 4.49 -5.34
N SER A 432 24.01 4.64 -4.19
CA SER A 432 23.32 5.90 -3.83
C SER A 432 24.26 7.01 -3.32
N ILE A 433 25.52 6.68 -3.05
CA ILE A 433 26.50 7.63 -2.51
C ILE A 433 27.08 8.47 -3.66
N VAL A 434 26.91 9.79 -3.57
CA VAL A 434 27.42 10.73 -4.57
C VAL A 434 28.66 11.45 -4.05
N LEU A 435 29.78 11.34 -4.75
CA LEU A 435 31.02 12.07 -4.44
C LEU A 435 30.92 13.49 -4.97
N LEU A 436 30.59 14.46 -4.11
CA LEU A 436 30.45 15.86 -4.48
C LEU A 436 31.79 16.58 -4.60
N LYS A 437 32.79 16.17 -3.81
CA LYS A 437 34.10 16.84 -3.73
C LYS A 437 35.16 15.87 -3.21
N ASN A 438 36.34 15.87 -3.85
CA ASN A 438 37.49 15.09 -3.38
C ASN A 438 38.79 15.85 -3.65
N GLU A 439 38.98 16.98 -2.95
CA GLU A 439 40.21 17.78 -3.03
C GLU A 439 41.39 17.03 -2.40
N ASN A 440 42.56 17.21 -3.00
CA ASN A 440 43.81 16.58 -2.58
C ASN A 440 43.71 15.02 -2.52
N GLN A 441 42.80 14.40 -3.26
CA GLN A 441 42.62 12.96 -3.27
C GLN A 441 42.46 12.36 -1.86
N MET A 442 41.70 13.04 -0.97
CA MET A 442 41.44 12.62 0.41
C MET A 442 40.74 11.25 0.45
N LEU A 443 39.89 10.96 -0.52
CA LEU A 443 39.19 9.69 -0.65
C LEU A 443 39.79 8.82 -1.75
N PRO A 444 39.87 7.47 -1.59
CA PRO A 444 39.45 6.73 -0.39
C PRO A 444 40.37 6.96 0.80
N LEU A 445 39.78 6.95 2.02
CA LEU A 445 40.56 7.07 3.25
C LEU A 445 41.54 5.91 3.38
N SER A 446 42.72 6.19 3.92
CA SER A 446 43.72 5.15 4.20
C SER A 446 43.16 4.13 5.21
N LYS A 447 43.32 2.84 4.92
CA LYS A 447 42.99 1.75 5.85
C LYS A 447 43.88 1.71 7.10
N SER A 448 44.97 2.50 7.11
CA SER A 448 45.89 2.61 8.25
C SER A 448 45.51 3.72 9.24
N LEU A 449 44.40 4.40 9.02
CA LEU A 449 43.90 5.40 9.98
C LEU A 449 43.51 4.74 11.30
N ASN A 450 44.09 5.21 12.41
CA ASN A 450 43.78 4.69 13.74
C ASN A 450 42.55 5.34 14.39
N LYS A 451 42.14 6.52 13.89
CA LYS A 451 41.00 7.27 14.45
C LYS A 451 40.24 7.97 13.34
N ILE A 452 38.91 7.86 13.40
CA ILE A 452 37.98 8.60 12.56
C ILE A 452 36.91 9.21 13.47
N ALA A 453 36.68 10.52 13.35
CA ALA A 453 35.59 11.18 14.05
C ALA A 453 34.32 11.17 13.18
N VAL A 454 33.21 10.63 13.69
CA VAL A 454 31.88 10.75 13.10
C VAL A 454 31.13 11.81 13.90
N ILE A 455 30.79 12.92 13.26
CA ILE A 455 30.23 14.09 13.93
C ILE A 455 28.92 14.48 13.25
N GLY A 456 27.90 14.76 14.04
CA GLY A 456 26.62 15.25 13.58
C GLY A 456 25.44 14.73 14.40
N PRO A 457 24.25 15.32 14.24
CA PRO A 457 23.08 14.91 15.01
C PRO A 457 22.69 13.44 14.77
N ASN A 458 23.00 12.90 13.60
CA ASN A 458 22.69 11.51 13.23
C ASN A 458 23.86 10.54 13.38
N ALA A 459 24.94 10.93 14.05
CA ALA A 459 26.13 10.08 14.22
C ALA A 459 25.82 8.77 14.96
N GLU A 460 24.87 8.80 15.90
CA GLU A 460 24.38 7.64 16.66
C GLU A 460 22.89 7.38 16.47
N GLU A 461 22.18 8.20 15.68
CA GLU A 461 20.72 8.12 15.54
C GLU A 461 20.32 7.12 14.46
N VAL A 462 19.83 5.98 14.90
CA VAL A 462 19.36 4.89 14.01
C VAL A 462 17.93 5.14 13.54
N LYS A 463 17.11 5.81 14.37
CA LYS A 463 15.69 6.00 14.09
C LYS A 463 15.44 6.88 12.86
N GLU A 464 16.24 7.91 12.67
CA GLU A 464 16.12 8.81 11.53
C GLU A 464 16.52 8.15 10.20
N LEU A 465 17.29 7.05 10.26
CA LEU A 465 17.61 6.25 9.09
C LEU A 465 16.43 5.41 8.59
N THR A 466 15.38 5.25 9.42
CA THR A 466 14.18 4.46 9.13
C THR A 466 13.01 5.35 8.72
N CYS A 467 13.20 6.22 7.72
CA CYS A 467 12.13 7.09 7.24
C CYS A 467 10.87 6.32 6.82
N ARG A 468 9.74 7.02 6.66
CA ARG A 468 8.40 6.45 6.42
C ARG A 468 8.32 5.54 5.19
N TYR A 469 7.28 4.72 5.12
CA TYR A 469 6.87 3.86 4.01
C TYR A 469 7.87 2.79 3.60
N GLY A 470 8.60 2.27 4.56
CA GLY A 470 9.50 1.13 4.44
C GLY A 470 9.70 0.46 5.79
N PRO A 471 10.67 -0.45 5.94
CA PRO A 471 10.96 -1.11 7.22
C PRO A 471 11.24 -0.09 8.33
N ALA A 472 10.37 -0.03 9.34
CA ALA A 472 10.40 1.01 10.37
C ALA A 472 11.31 0.69 11.55
N HIS A 473 11.69 -0.57 11.73
CA HIS A 473 12.47 -1.07 12.86
C HIS A 473 13.49 -2.12 12.43
N ALA A 474 14.01 -2.02 11.22
CA ALA A 474 15.12 -2.87 10.83
C ALA A 474 16.25 -2.66 11.85
N PRO A 475 16.84 -3.74 12.39
CA PRO A 475 17.97 -3.62 13.30
C PRO A 475 19.18 -3.10 12.51
N ILE A 476 19.25 -1.79 12.33
CA ILE A 476 20.44 -1.16 11.79
C ILE A 476 21.45 -1.20 12.91
N LYS A 477 22.30 -2.21 12.90
CA LYS A 477 23.57 -2.10 13.59
C LYS A 477 24.40 -1.15 12.74
N LEU A 478 24.49 0.10 13.14
CA LEU A 478 25.65 0.90 12.79
C LEU A 478 26.83 0.15 13.39
N SER A 479 27.48 -0.69 12.58
CA SER A 479 28.75 -1.28 12.93
C SER A 479 29.78 -0.16 12.81
N LEU A 480 29.80 0.69 13.82
CA LEU A 480 30.89 1.62 14.05
C LEU A 480 32.08 0.79 14.55
N ILE A 481 32.67 0.02 13.64
CA ILE A 481 33.92 -0.66 13.89
C ILE A 481 34.96 0.43 14.08
N HIS A 482 35.38 0.64 15.34
CA HIS A 482 36.45 1.55 15.80
C HIS A 482 36.11 3.05 15.81
N ILE A 483 35.12 3.45 16.60
CA ILE A 483 35.00 4.81 17.10
C ILE A 483 35.71 4.87 18.45
N SER A 484 36.81 5.60 18.51
CA SER A 484 37.28 6.12 19.75
C SER A 484 36.45 7.35 20.12
N GLU A 485 35.64 7.22 21.13
CA GLU A 485 34.77 8.18 21.81
C GLU A 485 34.37 9.45 21.07
N PRO A 486 33.04 9.65 20.82
CA PRO A 486 32.54 10.95 20.43
C PRO A 486 32.82 11.94 21.56
N THR A 487 33.54 12.99 21.29
CA THR A 487 33.58 14.15 22.17
C THR A 487 32.18 14.74 22.21
N ARG A 488 31.40 14.40 23.21
CA ARG A 488 30.12 15.03 23.52
C ARG A 488 30.43 16.51 23.80
N PRO A 489 29.89 17.50 23.11
CA PRO A 489 29.97 18.86 23.57
C PRO A 489 29.23 18.92 24.90
N GLU A 490 29.88 19.24 25.97
CA GLU A 490 29.19 19.64 27.19
C GLU A 490 28.29 20.83 26.85
N ARG A 491 27.02 20.72 27.18
CA ARG A 491 26.10 21.85 27.10
C ARG A 491 26.56 22.92 28.06
N ILE A 492 27.01 24.05 27.55
CA ILE A 492 27.11 25.29 28.27
C ILE A 492 25.71 25.86 28.47
#